data_9f3ffa6ce019c03ce04efe4fef7bb90b
#
_entry.id   9f3ffa6ce019c03ce04efe4fef7bb90b
#
_cell.length_a   1.000
_cell.length_b   1.000
_cell.length_c   1.000
_cell.angle_alpha   90.00
_cell.angle_beta   90.00
_cell.angle_gamma   90.00
#
_symmetry.space_group_name_H-M   'P 1'
#
loop_
_entity.id
_entity.type
_entity.pdbx_description
1 polymer ?
#
loop_
_entity_poly.entity_id
_entity_poly.type
_entity_poly.pdbx_seq_one_letter_code
_entity_poly.pdbx_strand_id
1 'polypeptide(L)'
;MNSRDGRLRSPRSMVLLLAALTTALAALAGMLWLRDRGSDGVPLQGEPMTDAQAAGQVVASAKQIVGTAQLHDAAGGYAFVSCKNENEPPYQVAIYMTFPLPQSNPVKYLRDVGAAMVAHGWTPAGSMGEHFGQKLTRDGVTAIFYRSVNDVGFATMRLYGECRNTADHRNDNPVWTEITDQLG
;
A
#
# COMPACT_ATOMS: atom_id res chain seq x y z
N MET A 1 1.92 -46.65 -64.04
CA MET A 1 1.17 -47.49 -63.06
C MET A 1 1.50 -46.95 -61.70
N ASN A 2 0.69 -46.13 -61.13
CA ASN A 2 0.81 -45.70 -59.75
C ASN A 2 -0.60 -45.34 -59.22
N SER A 3 -1.13 -46.28 -58.43
CA SER A 3 -2.41 -46.18 -57.72
C SER A 3 -2.27 -45.18 -56.59
N ARG A 4 -3.06 -44.13 -56.61
CA ARG A 4 -3.23 -43.21 -55.48
C ARG A 4 -4.42 -43.62 -54.66
N ASP A 5 -4.19 -44.23 -53.50
CA ASP A 5 -5.19 -44.49 -52.49
C ASP A 5 -5.75 -43.23 -51.93
N GLY A 6 -6.92 -42.87 -52.38
CA GLY A 6 -7.81 -41.84 -51.77
C GLY A 6 -8.47 -42.40 -50.54
N ARG A 7 -7.91 -42.18 -49.33
CA ARG A 7 -8.63 -42.46 -48.06
C ARG A 7 -9.78 -41.42 -47.92
N LEU A 8 -10.95 -41.87 -48.25
CA LEU A 8 -12.20 -41.16 -47.92
C LEU A 8 -12.28 -40.97 -46.41
N ARG A 9 -12.10 -39.76 -45.91
CA ARG A 9 -12.39 -39.42 -44.51
C ARG A 9 -13.86 -39.64 -44.26
N SER A 10 -14.18 -40.58 -43.33
CA SER A 10 -15.56 -40.89 -42.94
C SER A 10 -16.21 -39.64 -42.35
N PRO A 11 -17.47 -39.30 -42.70
CA PRO A 11 -18.18 -38.14 -42.16
C PRO A 11 -18.29 -38.15 -40.64
N ARG A 12 -18.20 -39.34 -40.00
CA ARG A 12 -18.19 -39.50 -38.54
C ARG A 12 -16.94 -38.96 -37.89
N SER A 13 -15.77 -39.08 -38.51
CA SER A 13 -14.49 -38.52 -37.98
C SER A 13 -14.46 -36.98 -38.11
N MET A 14 -15.14 -36.41 -39.10
CA MET A 14 -15.20 -34.96 -39.25
C MET A 14 -16.13 -34.29 -38.22
N VAL A 15 -17.26 -34.97 -37.86
CA VAL A 15 -18.17 -34.51 -36.80
C VAL A 15 -17.50 -34.57 -35.44
N LEU A 16 -16.72 -35.61 -35.15
CA LEU A 16 -15.99 -35.73 -33.88
C LEU A 16 -14.88 -34.68 -33.74
N LEU A 17 -14.18 -34.34 -34.84
CA LEU A 17 -13.18 -33.26 -34.82
C LEU A 17 -13.80 -31.89 -34.63
N LEU A 18 -14.96 -31.60 -35.22
CA LEU A 18 -15.69 -30.35 -35.04
C LEU A 18 -16.21 -30.22 -33.59
N ALA A 19 -16.73 -31.30 -33.02
CA ALA A 19 -17.21 -31.30 -31.63
C ALA A 19 -16.05 -31.07 -30.62
N ALA A 20 -14.90 -31.67 -30.86
CA ALA A 20 -13.70 -31.48 -30.02
C ALA A 20 -13.16 -30.04 -30.12
N LEU A 21 -13.21 -29.42 -31.30
CA LEU A 21 -12.75 -28.05 -31.51
C LEU A 21 -13.67 -27.03 -30.81
N THR A 22 -15.00 -27.24 -30.84
CA THR A 22 -15.94 -26.33 -30.17
C THR A 22 -15.85 -26.41 -28.65
N THR A 23 -15.63 -27.58 -28.08
CA THR A 23 -15.43 -27.74 -26.62
C THR A 23 -14.12 -27.11 -26.15
N ALA A 24 -13.05 -27.22 -26.91
CA ALA A 24 -11.76 -26.58 -26.61
C ALA A 24 -11.84 -25.04 -26.67
N LEU A 25 -12.55 -24.49 -27.66
CA LEU A 25 -12.80 -23.05 -27.77
C LEU A 25 -13.68 -22.50 -26.65
N ALA A 26 -14.70 -23.23 -26.24
CA ALA A 26 -15.55 -22.86 -25.12
C ALA A 26 -14.80 -22.89 -23.77
N ALA A 27 -13.91 -23.87 -23.57
CA ALA A 27 -13.06 -23.95 -22.38
C ALA A 27 -12.03 -22.80 -22.32
N LEU A 28 -11.41 -22.43 -23.46
CA LEU A 28 -10.50 -21.31 -23.55
C LEU A 28 -11.20 -19.97 -23.35
N ALA A 29 -12.39 -19.78 -23.92
CA ALA A 29 -13.20 -18.58 -23.69
C ALA A 29 -13.66 -18.48 -22.23
N GLY A 30 -14.02 -19.59 -21.58
CA GLY A 30 -14.35 -19.65 -20.15
C GLY A 30 -13.15 -19.29 -19.25
N MET A 31 -11.96 -19.78 -19.58
CA MET A 31 -10.74 -19.43 -18.84
C MET A 31 -10.34 -17.96 -19.02
N LEU A 32 -10.50 -17.40 -20.21
CA LEU A 32 -10.27 -15.97 -20.47
C LEU A 32 -11.29 -15.10 -19.73
N TRP A 33 -12.56 -15.51 -19.68
CA TRP A 33 -13.62 -14.81 -18.95
C TRP A 33 -13.43 -14.84 -17.42
N LEU A 34 -12.90 -15.94 -16.87
CA LEU A 34 -12.54 -16.05 -15.46
C LEU A 34 -11.29 -15.21 -15.13
N ARG A 35 -10.40 -15.04 -16.08
CA ARG A 35 -9.17 -14.25 -15.91
C ARG A 35 -9.47 -12.75 -16.00
N ASP A 36 -10.46 -12.32 -16.79
CA ASP A 36 -10.84 -10.91 -16.96
C ASP A 36 -11.75 -10.41 -15.81
N ARG A 37 -12.32 -11.29 -14.98
CA ARG A 37 -13.02 -10.96 -13.73
C ARG A 37 -12.11 -10.85 -12.50
N GLY A 38 -10.83 -11.10 -12.68
CA GLY A 38 -9.80 -11.00 -11.65
C GLY A 38 -9.06 -9.68 -11.73
N SER A 39 -9.59 -8.69 -11.05
CA SER A 39 -8.86 -7.62 -10.38
C SER A 39 -8.17 -6.52 -11.23
N ASP A 40 -8.86 -5.44 -11.42
CA ASP A 40 -8.26 -4.10 -11.34
C ASP A 40 -7.98 -3.68 -9.87
N GLY A 41 -7.80 -4.64 -8.97
CA GLY A 41 -7.57 -4.43 -7.56
C GLY A 41 -6.09 -4.58 -7.19
N VAL A 42 -5.54 -3.60 -6.47
CA VAL A 42 -4.30 -3.80 -5.71
C VAL A 42 -4.47 -5.07 -4.87
N PRO A 43 -3.64 -6.12 -5.04
CA PRO A 43 -3.83 -7.36 -4.28
C PRO A 43 -3.63 -7.07 -2.80
N LEU A 44 -4.57 -7.53 -1.97
CA LEU A 44 -4.43 -7.47 -0.51
C LEU A 44 -3.18 -8.26 -0.12
N GLN A 45 -2.28 -7.63 0.63
CA GLN A 45 -1.07 -8.28 1.16
C GLN A 45 -1.39 -8.93 2.52
N GLY A 46 -2.19 -9.98 2.52
CA GLY A 46 -2.57 -10.73 3.72
C GLY A 46 -4.06 -10.62 4.08
N GLU A 47 -4.43 -11.08 5.28
CA GLU A 47 -5.81 -11.06 5.78
C GLU A 47 -6.33 -9.62 5.90
N PRO A 48 -7.61 -9.36 5.59
CA PRO A 48 -8.22 -8.04 5.78
C PRO A 48 -8.08 -7.54 7.22
N MET A 49 -7.92 -6.23 7.38
CA MET A 49 -7.86 -5.56 8.67
C MET A 49 -9.14 -4.77 8.93
N THR A 50 -9.60 -4.80 10.17
CA THR A 50 -10.66 -3.87 10.63
C THR A 50 -10.09 -2.45 10.76
N ASP A 51 -10.96 -1.44 10.85
CA ASP A 51 -10.56 -0.03 11.05
C ASP A 51 -9.68 0.12 12.30
N ALA A 52 -10.10 -0.51 13.40
CA ALA A 52 -9.35 -0.47 14.66
C ALA A 52 -7.96 -1.13 14.54
N GLN A 53 -7.83 -2.22 13.79
CA GLN A 53 -6.55 -2.87 13.58
C GLN A 53 -5.65 -2.00 12.69
N ALA A 54 -6.16 -1.47 11.60
CA ALA A 54 -5.42 -0.62 10.68
C ALA A 54 -4.96 0.68 11.37
N ALA A 55 -5.83 1.35 12.11
CA ALA A 55 -5.49 2.54 12.88
C ALA A 55 -4.50 2.21 13.99
N GLY A 56 -4.74 1.13 14.76
CA GLY A 56 -3.87 0.70 15.86
C GLY A 56 -2.43 0.41 15.40
N GLN A 57 -2.24 -0.23 14.25
CA GLN A 57 -0.92 -0.51 13.67
C GLN A 57 -0.11 0.79 13.48
N VAL A 58 -0.70 1.78 12.83
CA VAL A 58 0.01 2.99 12.43
C VAL A 58 0.17 3.95 13.62
N VAL A 59 -0.84 4.06 14.49
CA VAL A 59 -0.76 4.86 15.72
C VAL A 59 0.30 4.30 16.68
N ALA A 60 0.37 2.99 16.86
CA ALA A 60 1.43 2.37 17.67
C ALA A 60 2.83 2.67 17.11
N SER A 61 2.97 2.64 15.78
CA SER A 61 4.22 3.00 15.11
C SER A 61 4.59 4.47 15.32
N ALA A 62 3.61 5.39 15.23
CA ALA A 62 3.83 6.81 15.48
C ALA A 62 4.29 7.06 16.93
N LYS A 63 3.61 6.46 17.91
CA LYS A 63 3.99 6.54 19.35
C LYS A 63 5.41 6.02 19.58
N GLN A 64 5.75 4.89 18.98
CA GLN A 64 7.08 4.32 19.09
C GLN A 64 8.14 5.28 18.53
N ILE A 65 7.91 5.88 17.35
CA ILE A 65 8.83 6.84 16.76
C ILE A 65 9.00 8.07 17.67
N VAL A 66 7.90 8.66 18.13
CA VAL A 66 7.93 9.82 19.03
C VAL A 66 8.76 9.52 20.29
N GLY A 67 8.49 8.38 20.94
CA GLY A 67 9.23 7.99 22.14
C GLY A 67 10.69 7.67 21.89
N THR A 68 11.03 6.90 20.85
CA THR A 68 12.41 6.46 20.58
C THR A 68 13.30 7.55 20.00
N ALA A 69 12.75 8.43 19.16
CA ALA A 69 13.46 9.58 18.63
C ALA A 69 13.34 10.83 19.50
N GLN A 70 12.63 10.73 20.65
CA GLN A 70 12.41 11.83 21.59
C GLN A 70 11.88 13.09 20.90
N LEU A 71 10.84 12.92 20.06
CA LEU A 71 10.22 14.04 19.39
C LEU A 71 9.35 14.80 20.39
N HIS A 72 9.66 16.06 20.62
CA HIS A 72 8.86 16.95 21.48
C HIS A 72 7.78 17.64 20.66
N ASP A 73 6.64 17.92 21.30
CA ASP A 73 5.53 18.68 20.72
C ASP A 73 5.06 18.13 19.35
N ALA A 74 5.13 16.80 19.19
CA ALA A 74 4.61 16.15 18.01
C ALA A 74 3.07 16.23 18.01
N ALA A 75 2.50 16.71 16.90
CA ALA A 75 1.06 16.85 16.73
C ALA A 75 0.60 16.25 15.41
N GLY A 76 -0.58 15.65 15.39
CA GLY A 76 -1.10 15.08 14.15
C GLY A 76 -2.30 14.16 14.34
N GLY A 77 -2.77 13.62 13.25
CA GLY A 77 -3.89 12.70 13.21
C GLY A 77 -3.81 11.79 11.99
N TYR A 78 -4.87 11.04 11.78
CA TYR A 78 -4.95 10.10 10.66
C TYR A 78 -6.27 10.19 9.89
N ALA A 79 -6.22 9.68 8.67
CA ALA A 79 -7.39 9.38 7.85
C ALA A 79 -7.21 8.03 7.17
N PHE A 80 -8.31 7.43 6.73
CA PHE A 80 -8.28 6.32 5.80
C PHE A 80 -8.11 6.86 4.38
N VAL A 81 -7.13 6.35 3.66
CA VAL A 81 -6.85 6.72 2.27
C VAL A 81 -6.88 5.50 1.37
N SER A 82 -7.53 5.62 0.22
CA SER A 82 -7.56 4.55 -0.76
C SER A 82 -6.15 4.22 -1.27
N CYS A 83 -5.86 2.96 -1.44
CA CYS A 83 -4.66 2.48 -2.12
C CYS A 83 -4.80 2.45 -3.63
N LYS A 84 -5.98 2.80 -4.13
CA LYS A 84 -6.32 2.99 -5.55
C LYS A 84 -6.52 4.46 -5.86
N ASN A 85 -6.79 4.78 -7.10
CA ASN A 85 -6.92 6.17 -7.55
C ASN A 85 -8.30 6.81 -7.33
N GLU A 86 -9.34 6.09 -6.88
CA GLU A 86 -10.73 6.55 -6.90
C GLU A 86 -11.50 6.32 -5.59
N ASN A 87 -10.88 6.53 -4.44
CA ASN A 87 -11.55 6.35 -3.14
C ASN A 87 -12.27 4.99 -2.98
N GLU A 88 -11.70 3.93 -3.54
CA GLU A 88 -12.21 2.57 -3.45
C GLU A 88 -11.32 1.71 -2.55
N PRO A 89 -11.88 0.66 -1.91
CA PRO A 89 -11.05 -0.30 -1.17
C PRO A 89 -10.05 -1.02 -2.09
N PRO A 90 -8.91 -1.48 -1.55
CA PRO A 90 -8.56 -1.43 -0.15
C PRO A 90 -8.07 -0.05 0.29
N TYR A 91 -8.26 0.23 1.59
CA TYR A 91 -7.74 1.44 2.24
C TYR A 91 -6.54 1.11 3.13
N GLN A 92 -5.75 2.13 3.40
CA GLN A 92 -4.71 2.17 4.42
C GLN A 92 -4.94 3.35 5.35
N VAL A 93 -4.45 3.27 6.59
CA VAL A 93 -4.39 4.44 7.45
C VAL A 93 -3.17 5.26 7.08
N ALA A 94 -3.37 6.56 6.89
CA ALA A 94 -2.31 7.53 6.69
C ALA A 94 -2.28 8.52 7.86
N ILE A 95 -1.18 8.53 8.63
CA ILE A 95 -0.91 9.57 9.61
C ILE A 95 -0.16 10.72 8.92
N TYR A 96 -0.57 11.94 9.23
CA TYR A 96 0.19 13.15 9.01
C TYR A 96 0.49 13.78 10.36
N MET A 97 1.77 13.93 10.70
CA MET A 97 2.20 14.60 11.91
C MET A 97 3.34 15.57 11.66
N THR A 98 3.45 16.56 12.52
CA THR A 98 4.51 17.57 12.52
C THR A 98 5.20 17.60 13.87
N PHE A 99 6.45 18.00 13.89
CA PHE A 99 7.22 18.25 15.10
C PHE A 99 8.27 19.35 14.87
N PRO A 100 8.61 20.15 15.91
CA PRO A 100 9.57 21.23 15.79
C PRO A 100 10.95 20.77 15.36
N LEU A 101 11.63 21.58 14.58
CA LEU A 101 13.04 21.41 14.24
C LEU A 101 13.90 22.37 15.05
N PRO A 102 15.10 21.96 15.52
CA PRO A 102 16.03 22.88 16.14
C PRO A 102 16.52 23.90 15.12
N GLN A 103 16.73 25.14 15.58
CA GLN A 103 17.22 26.22 14.72
C GLN A 103 18.65 25.92 14.18
N SER A 104 19.44 25.20 14.95
CA SER A 104 20.79 24.79 14.55
C SER A 104 20.78 23.34 14.01
N ASN A 105 21.37 23.12 12.82
CA ASN A 105 21.56 21.81 12.21
C ASN A 105 20.30 20.95 12.02
N PRO A 106 19.20 21.45 11.45
CA PRO A 106 17.96 20.67 11.27
C PRO A 106 18.16 19.41 10.42
N VAL A 107 19.08 19.43 9.45
CA VAL A 107 19.41 18.27 8.63
C VAL A 107 20.10 17.17 9.46
N LYS A 108 21.00 17.54 10.38
CA LYS A 108 21.61 16.58 11.31
C LYS A 108 20.54 15.98 12.21
N TYR A 109 19.66 16.80 12.77
CA TYR A 109 18.57 16.33 13.61
C TYR A 109 17.70 15.30 12.91
N LEU A 110 17.27 15.53 11.68
CA LEU A 110 16.50 14.56 10.90
C LEU A 110 17.28 13.25 10.64
N ARG A 111 18.59 13.34 10.44
CA ARG A 111 19.42 12.11 10.34
C ARG A 111 19.49 11.36 11.66
N ASP A 112 19.58 12.06 12.78
CA ASP A 112 19.61 11.45 14.10
C ASP A 112 18.27 10.77 14.43
N VAL A 113 17.13 11.39 14.04
CA VAL A 113 15.79 10.76 14.09
C VAL A 113 15.77 9.45 13.31
N GLY A 114 16.26 9.46 12.07
CA GLY A 114 16.35 8.23 11.26
C GLY A 114 17.25 7.18 11.88
N ALA A 115 18.39 7.57 12.43
CA ALA A 115 19.30 6.67 13.12
C ALA A 115 18.66 6.04 14.37
N ALA A 116 17.91 6.83 15.16
CA ALA A 116 17.16 6.33 16.30
C ALA A 116 16.08 5.31 15.87
N MET A 117 15.35 5.60 14.79
CA MET A 117 14.38 4.65 14.22
C MET A 117 15.07 3.34 13.80
N VAL A 118 16.20 3.39 13.11
CA VAL A 118 16.96 2.19 12.69
C VAL A 118 17.42 1.39 13.90
N ALA A 119 17.91 2.04 14.95
CA ALA A 119 18.29 1.37 16.19
C ALA A 119 17.13 0.63 16.87
N HIS A 120 15.89 1.00 16.54
CA HIS A 120 14.66 0.38 17.05
C HIS A 120 13.91 -0.46 16.00
N GLY A 121 14.62 -0.99 15.01
CA GLY A 121 14.12 -2.00 14.09
C GLY A 121 13.48 -1.48 12.81
N TRP A 122 13.57 -0.18 12.51
CA TRP A 122 13.18 0.34 11.22
C TRP A 122 14.27 0.09 10.17
N THR A 123 13.85 -0.22 8.96
CA THR A 123 14.76 -0.48 7.83
C THR A 123 14.69 0.66 6.83
N PRO A 124 15.81 1.27 6.42
CA PRO A 124 15.82 2.26 5.35
C PRO A 124 15.24 1.66 4.05
N ALA A 125 14.34 2.38 3.39
CA ALA A 125 13.64 1.93 2.19
C ALA A 125 13.82 2.91 1.04
N GLY A 126 14.92 2.77 0.31
CA GLY A 126 15.23 3.59 -0.87
C GLY A 126 15.60 5.04 -0.55
N SER A 127 16.17 5.74 -1.54
CA SER A 127 16.38 7.17 -1.48
C SER A 127 15.12 7.88 -1.97
N MET A 128 14.59 8.81 -1.20
CA MET A 128 13.70 9.83 -1.72
C MET A 128 14.57 10.78 -2.55
N GLY A 129 14.23 10.98 -3.83
CA GLY A 129 15.01 11.84 -4.75
C GLY A 129 15.47 13.19 -4.17
N GLU A 130 15.62 14.24 -4.92
CA GLU A 130 16.26 15.52 -4.58
C GLU A 130 15.77 16.25 -3.30
N HIS A 131 14.71 15.78 -2.65
CA HIS A 131 14.25 16.32 -1.37
C HIS A 131 14.90 15.55 -0.22
N PHE A 132 15.57 16.26 0.69
CA PHE A 132 16.27 15.77 1.90
C PHE A 132 15.31 15.07 2.89
N GLY A 133 14.63 14.03 2.43
CA GLY A 133 13.73 13.21 3.21
C GLY A 133 14.32 11.82 3.44
N GLN A 134 13.83 11.15 4.47
CA GLN A 134 14.12 9.76 4.74
C GLN A 134 12.86 8.94 4.64
N LYS A 135 13.01 7.72 4.13
CA LYS A 135 11.96 6.71 4.05
C LYS A 135 12.44 5.46 4.77
N LEU A 136 11.67 5.01 5.75
CA LEU A 136 11.95 3.78 6.49
C LEU A 136 10.69 2.92 6.55
N THR A 137 10.87 1.62 6.73
CA THR A 137 9.77 0.66 6.86
C THR A 137 9.97 -0.23 8.09
N ARG A 138 8.86 -0.59 8.73
CA ARG A 138 8.81 -1.57 9.81
C ARG A 138 7.42 -2.18 9.91
N ASP A 139 7.32 -3.50 10.01
CA ASP A 139 6.07 -4.23 10.29
C ASP A 139 4.89 -3.78 9.41
N GLY A 140 5.13 -3.62 8.09
CA GLY A 140 4.13 -3.18 7.13
C GLY A 140 3.84 -1.67 7.12
N VAL A 141 4.42 -0.91 8.04
CA VAL A 141 4.29 0.55 8.07
C VAL A 141 5.47 1.22 7.36
N THR A 142 5.17 2.21 6.52
CA THR A 142 6.15 3.08 5.88
C THR A 142 6.12 4.46 6.51
N ALA A 143 7.25 4.93 7.01
CA ALA A 143 7.45 6.30 7.50
C ALA A 143 8.27 7.11 6.49
N ILE A 144 7.78 8.29 6.17
CA ILE A 144 8.44 9.26 5.29
C ILE A 144 8.51 10.58 6.05
N PHE A 145 9.70 11.15 6.24
CA PHE A 145 9.81 12.43 6.93
C PHE A 145 10.87 13.34 6.29
N TYR A 146 10.58 14.61 6.36
CA TYR A 146 11.37 15.66 5.72
C TYR A 146 11.11 17.00 6.41
N ARG A 147 11.96 18.00 6.13
CA ARG A 147 11.71 19.37 6.56
C ARG A 147 10.46 19.91 5.87
N SER A 148 9.55 20.50 6.64
CA SER A 148 8.35 21.09 6.08
C SER A 148 8.69 22.16 5.02
N VAL A 149 7.97 22.15 3.91
CA VAL A 149 8.15 23.13 2.81
C VAL A 149 7.46 24.45 3.16
N ASN A 150 6.34 24.34 3.89
CA ASN A 150 5.50 25.48 4.24
C ASN A 150 5.92 26.18 5.54
N ASP A 151 6.57 25.44 6.43
CA ASP A 151 7.06 25.95 7.71
C ASP A 151 8.46 25.38 8.00
N VAL A 152 9.46 26.22 7.80
CA VAL A 152 10.87 25.83 7.95
C VAL A 152 11.28 25.49 9.38
N GLY A 153 10.45 25.85 10.38
CA GLY A 153 10.64 25.53 11.79
C GLY A 153 10.18 24.14 12.17
N PHE A 154 9.52 23.41 11.26
CA PHE A 154 8.95 22.09 11.51
C PHE A 154 9.41 21.04 10.53
N ALA A 155 9.41 19.80 10.98
CA ALA A 155 9.42 18.63 10.12
C ALA A 155 8.00 18.10 9.91
N THR A 156 7.79 17.49 8.77
CA THR A 156 6.59 16.70 8.46
C THR A 156 6.99 15.24 8.46
N MET A 157 6.18 14.39 9.11
CA MET A 157 6.26 12.94 9.02
C MET A 157 4.92 12.38 8.56
N ARG A 158 4.97 11.50 7.58
CA ARG A 158 3.83 10.73 7.10
C ARG A 158 4.07 9.26 7.36
N LEU A 159 3.10 8.58 7.94
CA LEU A 159 3.12 7.13 8.10
C LEU A 159 1.98 6.54 7.28
N TYR A 160 2.27 5.43 6.62
CA TYR A 160 1.30 4.70 5.82
C TYR A 160 1.29 3.25 6.29
N GLY A 161 0.12 2.75 6.64
CA GLY A 161 -0.11 1.35 6.98
C GLY A 161 -0.23 0.45 5.76
N GLU A 162 -0.64 -0.78 5.98
CA GLU A 162 -0.89 -1.75 4.92
C GLU A 162 -2.23 -1.49 4.24
N CYS A 163 -2.29 -1.77 2.94
CA CYS A 163 -3.51 -1.68 2.12
C CYS A 163 -4.41 -2.91 2.34
N ARG A 164 -4.96 -3.07 3.54
CA ARG A 164 -5.70 -4.27 3.96
C ARG A 164 -7.08 -3.99 4.55
N ASN A 165 -7.46 -2.73 4.70
CA ASN A 165 -8.80 -2.38 5.13
C ASN A 165 -9.75 -2.37 3.93
N THR A 166 -10.87 -3.11 4.04
CA THR A 166 -11.85 -3.27 2.97
C THR A 166 -13.17 -2.58 3.26
N ALA A 167 -13.28 -1.87 4.41
CA ALA A 167 -14.44 -1.04 4.72
C ALA A 167 -14.57 0.13 3.74
N ASP A 168 -15.74 0.71 3.66
CA ASP A 168 -16.01 1.87 2.80
C ASP A 168 -15.81 3.17 3.58
N HIS A 169 -14.78 3.92 3.22
CA HIS A 169 -14.42 5.18 3.86
C HIS A 169 -14.74 6.43 3.02
N ARG A 170 -15.56 6.29 1.96
CA ARG A 170 -15.90 7.41 1.07
C ARG A 170 -16.69 8.53 1.76
N ASN A 171 -17.42 8.19 2.81
CA ASN A 171 -18.32 9.11 3.50
C ASN A 171 -17.98 9.24 4.99
N ASP A 172 -16.74 9.02 5.38
CA ASP A 172 -16.30 9.18 6.76
C ASP A 172 -16.58 10.60 7.26
N ASN A 173 -17.16 10.69 8.46
CA ASN A 173 -17.39 11.98 9.12
C ASN A 173 -17.18 11.84 10.64
N PRO A 174 -16.10 12.40 11.20
CA PRO A 174 -15.06 13.18 10.49
C PRO A 174 -14.13 12.32 9.62
N VAL A 175 -13.61 12.91 8.54
CA VAL A 175 -12.59 12.26 7.70
C VAL A 175 -11.25 12.15 8.44
N TRP A 176 -11.00 13.03 9.41
CA TRP A 176 -9.76 13.14 10.16
C TRP A 176 -9.96 12.80 11.64
N THR A 177 -9.08 11.98 12.17
CA THR A 177 -9.04 11.63 13.60
C THR A 177 -7.76 12.16 14.22
N GLU A 178 -7.93 13.10 15.17
CA GLU A 178 -6.83 13.71 15.93
C GLU A 178 -6.23 12.71 16.92
N ILE A 179 -4.90 12.65 17.01
CA ILE A 179 -4.18 11.75 17.92
C ILE A 179 -3.07 12.44 18.72
N THR A 180 -2.96 13.76 18.69
CA THR A 180 -1.90 14.52 19.37
C THR A 180 -1.76 14.11 20.82
N ASP A 181 -2.86 14.01 21.56
CA ASP A 181 -2.87 13.59 22.98
C ASP A 181 -2.41 12.14 23.19
N GLN A 182 -2.29 11.37 22.14
CA GLN A 182 -1.82 9.98 22.19
C GLN A 182 -0.35 9.83 21.85
N LEU A 183 0.30 10.85 21.31
CA LEU A 183 1.67 10.75 20.81
C LEU A 183 2.73 10.87 21.91
N GLY A 184 2.42 11.50 23.04
CA GLY A 184 3.36 11.63 24.17
C GLY A 184 2.83 12.47 25.30
#